data_2a15c66a5bab6776bb3d2ae8a1e6beb0
#
_entry.id   2a15c66a5bab6776bb3d2ae8a1e6beb0
#
_cell.length_a   1.000
_cell.length_b   1.000
_cell.length_c   1.000
_cell.angle_alpha   90.00
_cell.angle_beta   90.00
_cell.angle_gamma   90.00
#
_symmetry.space_group_name_H-M   'P 1'
#
loop_
_entity.id
_entity.type
_entity.pdbx_description
1 polymer ?
#
loop_
_entity_poly.entity_id
_entity_poly.type
_entity_poly.pdbx_seq_one_letter_code
_entity_poly.pdbx_strand_id
1 'polypeptide(L)'
;MTALLILASIVLLIVVTVQIGKISELSTKIRGEEAVQLDSNKSNSRLGMFFLVGFLAFCVGSAYYYKNYMIGYGPLDHASEHGVKIQALFNWTLFFTGIVFVLTHIALFWFGYKYRGEKGRKVLFMPHDNKLEVIWTAIPAVVMCGLVIGGLMVWNDAMSDVTEGDGHLEVEATAYQFGWTIRYPGADGAIGTKNYKNIVPGTNDIGVDFNDVKSQDDVIFAANEELLFPKGKKVRIRITSKDVLHNFSIAHFSVKMDAIPGLPTYFVFTPILTTEEYRMNLKKYPEYNVPSDPTDPNSPKKWEVFNFELACSELCGSGHFSMRRVVRIVEQAEYDKWAASQKAFFPDNIDGKVEPNKYTWWKGNAAAKAAPAEFSAAALEAAKEGEILNLKHVNFATGSAVLTPESATELGLVVEAMTKDPKMTVEVGGHTDNAGKPEKNKALSEARAKSVAAFVAARGIDPKRMLAAGYGDTKPLADNATPEGKATNRRTEFKIITK
;
A
#
# COMPACT_ATOMS: atom_id res chain seq x y z
N MET A 1 32.25 38.62 -11.93
CA MET A 1 33.51 37.95 -12.32
C MET A 1 33.26 36.63 -13.06
N THR A 2 32.45 35.69 -12.57
CA THR A 2 32.20 34.38 -13.20
C THR A 2 31.64 34.47 -14.62
N ALA A 3 30.65 35.34 -14.89
CA ALA A 3 30.08 35.53 -16.22
C ALA A 3 31.10 36.04 -17.27
N LEU A 4 32.02 36.97 -16.82
CA LEU A 4 33.06 37.47 -17.68
C LEU A 4 34.12 36.41 -18.03
N LEU A 5 34.46 35.55 -17.07
CA LEU A 5 35.35 34.40 -17.28
C LEU A 5 34.77 33.38 -18.21
N ILE A 6 33.47 33.10 -18.06
CA ILE A 6 32.75 32.18 -18.98
C ILE A 6 32.74 32.74 -20.41
N LEU A 7 32.39 34.01 -20.57
CA LEU A 7 32.40 34.68 -21.87
C LEU A 7 33.79 34.69 -22.49
N ALA A 8 34.83 35.00 -21.73
CA ALA A 8 36.23 34.99 -22.20
C ALA A 8 36.64 33.59 -22.62
N SER A 9 36.26 32.55 -21.86
CA SER A 9 36.51 31.13 -22.20
C SER A 9 35.84 30.71 -23.51
N ILE A 10 34.59 31.14 -23.71
CA ILE A 10 33.84 30.87 -24.97
C ILE A 10 34.50 31.57 -26.15
N VAL A 11 34.87 32.84 -26.01
CA VAL A 11 35.57 33.59 -27.06
C VAL A 11 36.92 32.92 -27.41
N LEU A 12 37.70 32.55 -26.37
CA LEU A 12 38.96 31.84 -26.55
C LEU A 12 38.80 30.52 -27.30
N LEU A 13 37.77 29.75 -26.92
CA LEU A 13 37.42 28.47 -27.59
C LEU A 13 37.11 28.68 -29.07
N ILE A 14 36.33 29.70 -29.40
CA ILE A 14 35.99 30.07 -30.78
C ILE A 14 37.28 30.44 -31.56
N VAL A 15 38.09 31.30 -30.99
CA VAL A 15 39.35 31.75 -31.62
C VAL A 15 40.28 30.57 -31.86
N VAL A 16 40.46 29.67 -30.88
CA VAL A 16 41.30 28.48 -31.03
C VAL A 16 40.74 27.53 -32.12
N THR A 17 39.42 27.32 -32.15
CA THR A 17 38.77 26.49 -33.20
C THR A 17 38.98 27.06 -34.58
N VAL A 18 38.82 28.37 -34.77
CA VAL A 18 39.09 29.05 -36.07
C VAL A 18 40.56 28.95 -36.47
N GLN A 19 41.50 29.13 -35.51
CA GLN A 19 42.93 29.00 -35.82
C GLN A 19 43.32 27.55 -36.18
N ILE A 20 42.76 26.54 -35.52
CA ILE A 20 42.95 25.14 -35.88
C ILE A 20 42.45 24.89 -37.31
N GLY A 21 41.26 25.44 -37.68
CA GLY A 21 40.73 25.34 -39.05
C GLY A 21 41.70 25.92 -40.11
N LYS A 22 42.22 27.15 -39.87
CA LYS A 22 43.19 27.82 -40.74
C LYS A 22 44.51 27.06 -40.88
N ILE A 23 45.05 26.52 -39.77
CA ILE A 23 46.26 25.72 -39.75
C ILE A 23 46.05 24.42 -40.58
N SER A 24 44.89 23.77 -40.42
CA SER A 24 44.50 22.59 -41.19
C SER A 24 44.45 22.88 -42.69
N GLU A 25 43.81 23.98 -43.09
CA GLU A 25 43.72 24.44 -44.49
C GLU A 25 45.11 24.72 -45.10
N LEU A 26 45.95 25.46 -44.40
CA LEU A 26 47.31 25.75 -44.81
C LEU A 26 48.15 24.46 -44.93
N SER A 27 48.03 23.56 -43.97
CA SER A 27 48.71 22.26 -44.01
C SER A 27 48.29 21.43 -45.23
N THR A 28 46.98 21.45 -45.56
CA THR A 28 46.44 20.76 -46.74
C THR A 28 47.00 21.33 -48.05
N LYS A 29 47.10 22.67 -48.12
CA LYS A 29 47.68 23.34 -49.29
C LYS A 29 49.18 23.04 -49.49
N ILE A 30 49.94 22.89 -48.42
CA ILE A 30 51.40 22.69 -48.46
C ILE A 30 51.75 21.21 -48.65
N ARG A 31 51.11 20.31 -47.92
CA ARG A 31 51.48 18.89 -47.83
C ARG A 31 50.67 17.97 -48.74
N GLY A 32 49.58 18.48 -49.30
CA GLY A 32 48.60 17.71 -50.05
C GLY A 32 47.54 17.06 -49.14
N GLU A 33 46.35 16.91 -49.65
CA GLU A 33 45.16 16.43 -48.92
C GLU A 33 45.34 15.00 -48.39
N GLU A 34 45.87 14.10 -49.20
CA GLU A 34 46.10 12.68 -48.84
C GLU A 34 47.05 12.54 -47.63
N ALA A 35 48.19 13.28 -47.65
CA ALA A 35 49.15 13.23 -46.54
C ALA A 35 48.60 13.77 -45.23
N VAL A 36 47.85 14.88 -45.29
CA VAL A 36 47.22 15.46 -44.11
C VAL A 36 46.11 14.54 -43.55
N GLN A 37 45.35 13.92 -44.42
CA GLN A 37 44.27 12.98 -44.01
C GLN A 37 44.86 11.75 -43.32
N LEU A 38 45.98 11.17 -43.84
CA LEU A 38 46.65 10.02 -43.23
C LEU A 38 47.23 10.35 -41.85
N ASP A 39 47.86 11.51 -41.69
CA ASP A 39 48.34 11.97 -40.39
C ASP A 39 47.21 12.25 -39.39
N SER A 40 46.13 12.88 -39.88
CA SER A 40 44.94 13.09 -39.08
C SER A 40 44.31 11.77 -38.60
N ASN A 41 44.13 10.80 -39.50
CA ASN A 41 43.62 9.47 -39.16
C ASN A 41 44.49 8.80 -38.08
N LYS A 42 45.81 8.90 -38.17
CA LYS A 42 46.74 8.32 -37.20
C LYS A 42 46.66 9.04 -35.84
N SER A 43 46.60 10.37 -35.86
CA SER A 43 46.46 11.19 -34.64
C SER A 43 45.13 10.95 -33.95
N ASN A 44 44.04 11.02 -34.68
CA ASN A 44 42.70 10.82 -34.16
C ASN A 44 42.49 9.41 -33.57
N SER A 45 43.03 8.38 -34.22
CA SER A 45 42.92 7.00 -33.71
C SER A 45 43.74 6.80 -32.42
N ARG A 46 44.91 7.43 -32.30
CA ARG A 46 45.69 7.44 -31.04
C ARG A 46 44.98 8.20 -29.93
N LEU A 47 44.46 9.39 -30.26
CA LEU A 47 43.66 10.22 -29.32
C LEU A 47 42.44 9.46 -28.83
N GLY A 48 41.76 8.73 -29.75
CA GLY A 48 40.65 7.85 -29.39
C GLY A 48 41.01 6.78 -28.35
N MET A 49 42.19 6.14 -28.52
CA MET A 49 42.68 5.17 -27.53
C MET A 49 43.01 5.81 -26.17
N PHE A 50 43.63 6.98 -26.15
CA PHE A 50 43.83 7.72 -24.91
C PHE A 50 42.51 8.12 -24.25
N PHE A 51 41.52 8.54 -25.06
CA PHE A 51 40.20 8.86 -24.58
C PHE A 51 39.52 7.62 -23.98
N LEU A 52 39.59 6.44 -24.62
CA LEU A 52 39.08 5.19 -24.07
C LEU A 52 39.64 4.91 -22.66
N VAL A 53 40.97 4.93 -22.53
CA VAL A 53 41.63 4.64 -21.26
C VAL A 53 41.21 5.67 -20.20
N GLY A 54 41.23 6.96 -20.56
CA GLY A 54 40.82 8.05 -19.67
C GLY A 54 39.33 7.95 -19.27
N PHE A 55 38.47 7.62 -20.23
CA PHE A 55 37.05 7.45 -19.98
C PHE A 55 36.74 6.26 -19.08
N LEU A 56 37.32 5.08 -19.35
CA LEU A 56 37.12 3.92 -18.48
C LEU A 56 37.72 4.14 -17.08
N ALA A 57 38.88 4.78 -16.98
CA ALA A 57 39.47 5.16 -15.70
C ALA A 57 38.55 6.16 -14.94
N PHE A 58 38.00 7.14 -15.66
CA PHE A 58 37.02 8.07 -15.09
C PHE A 58 35.77 7.35 -14.61
N CYS A 59 35.21 6.41 -15.38
CA CYS A 59 34.04 5.61 -14.96
C CYS A 59 34.32 4.81 -13.69
N VAL A 60 35.48 4.11 -13.63
CA VAL A 60 35.88 3.35 -12.43
C VAL A 60 36.16 4.27 -11.27
N GLY A 61 36.87 5.37 -11.46
CA GLY A 61 37.15 6.36 -10.43
C GLY A 61 35.90 7.02 -9.91
N SER A 62 34.95 7.37 -10.78
CA SER A 62 33.65 7.91 -10.42
C SER A 62 32.85 6.90 -9.60
N ALA A 63 32.76 5.64 -10.07
CA ALA A 63 32.04 4.59 -9.35
C ALA A 63 32.63 4.37 -7.93
N TYR A 64 33.97 4.34 -7.83
CA TYR A 64 34.66 4.24 -6.54
C TYR A 64 34.39 5.44 -5.64
N TYR A 65 34.50 6.67 -6.20
CA TYR A 65 34.22 7.90 -5.46
C TYR A 65 32.78 7.94 -4.95
N TYR A 66 31.81 7.69 -5.82
CA TYR A 66 30.40 7.70 -5.44
C TYR A 66 30.07 6.61 -4.41
N LYS A 67 30.62 5.43 -4.53
CA LYS A 67 30.46 4.37 -3.53
C LYS A 67 30.93 4.78 -2.13
N ASN A 68 32.02 5.53 -2.03
CA ASN A 68 32.67 5.82 -0.76
C ASN A 68 32.36 7.23 -0.20
N TYR A 69 31.96 8.16 -1.06
CA TYR A 69 31.84 9.58 -0.73
C TYR A 69 30.54 10.21 -1.21
N MET A 70 29.61 9.45 -1.75
CA MET A 70 28.40 10.03 -2.29
C MET A 70 27.52 10.58 -1.19
N ILE A 71 27.36 11.88 -1.20
CA ILE A 71 26.57 12.65 -0.27
C ILE A 71 25.08 12.31 -0.46
N GLY A 72 24.44 11.77 0.59
CA GLY A 72 22.99 11.56 0.65
C GLY A 72 22.46 10.23 0.15
N TYR A 73 23.31 9.35 -0.37
CA TYR A 73 22.93 7.98 -0.70
C TYR A 73 23.73 7.04 0.19
N GLY A 74 23.18 6.77 1.34
CA GLY A 74 23.71 5.74 2.20
C GLY A 74 23.68 4.39 1.53
N PRO A 75 24.23 3.39 2.19
CA PRO A 75 24.17 2.03 1.69
C PRO A 75 22.73 1.65 1.47
N LEU A 76 22.46 1.08 0.33
CA LEU A 76 21.20 0.45 0.02
C LEU A 76 21.14 -0.92 0.72
N ASP A 77 21.43 -0.95 2.04
CA ASP A 77 21.14 -2.13 2.83
C ASP A 77 19.63 -2.19 2.99
N HIS A 78 18.99 -3.13 2.32
CA HIS A 78 17.56 -3.29 2.41
C HIS A 78 17.19 -3.93 3.75
N ALA A 79 16.14 -3.38 4.36
CA ALA A 79 15.66 -3.84 5.65
C ALA A 79 14.47 -4.81 5.55
N SER A 80 14.15 -5.29 4.33
CA SER A 80 13.08 -6.25 4.06
C SER A 80 13.59 -7.49 3.31
N GLU A 81 12.90 -8.60 3.48
CA GLU A 81 13.26 -9.88 2.85
C GLU A 81 13.26 -9.80 1.32
N HIS A 82 12.18 -9.28 0.71
CA HIS A 82 12.09 -9.11 -0.74
C HIS A 82 13.04 -8.03 -1.26
N GLY A 83 13.33 -6.99 -0.47
CA GLY A 83 14.28 -5.94 -0.84
C GLY A 83 15.68 -6.47 -1.10
N VAL A 84 16.14 -7.43 -0.29
CA VAL A 84 17.43 -8.11 -0.52
C VAL A 84 17.44 -8.85 -1.87
N LYS A 85 16.35 -9.52 -2.22
CA LYS A 85 16.21 -10.23 -3.50
C LYS A 85 16.20 -9.26 -4.69
N ILE A 86 15.50 -8.14 -4.58
CA ILE A 86 15.49 -7.05 -5.58
C ILE A 86 16.91 -6.50 -5.78
N GLN A 87 17.63 -6.24 -4.69
CA GLN A 87 19.01 -5.73 -4.77
C GLN A 87 19.95 -6.74 -5.43
N ALA A 88 19.82 -8.03 -5.14
CA ALA A 88 20.60 -9.08 -5.79
C ALA A 88 20.35 -9.10 -7.30
N LEU A 89 19.09 -9.03 -7.74
CA LEU A 89 18.72 -8.96 -9.15
C LEU A 89 19.30 -7.71 -9.84
N PHE A 90 19.22 -6.56 -9.18
CA PHE A 90 19.81 -5.32 -9.66
C PHE A 90 21.32 -5.43 -9.83
N ASN A 91 22.02 -6.02 -8.86
CA ASN A 91 23.47 -6.23 -8.93
C ASN A 91 23.86 -7.17 -10.09
N TRP A 92 23.11 -8.26 -10.32
CA TRP A 92 23.31 -9.12 -11.47
C TRP A 92 23.09 -8.38 -12.80
N THR A 93 22.06 -7.55 -12.87
CA THR A 93 21.80 -6.72 -14.06
C THR A 93 22.97 -5.76 -14.32
N LEU A 94 23.46 -5.06 -13.28
CA LEU A 94 24.61 -4.18 -13.38
C LEU A 94 25.89 -4.93 -13.80
N PHE A 95 26.10 -6.14 -13.29
CA PHE A 95 27.25 -6.97 -13.66
C PHE A 95 27.25 -7.29 -15.16
N PHE A 96 26.14 -7.82 -15.69
CA PHE A 96 26.08 -8.16 -17.12
C PHE A 96 26.12 -6.94 -18.01
N THR A 97 25.38 -5.88 -17.67
CA THR A 97 25.42 -4.62 -18.45
C THR A 97 26.79 -3.95 -18.39
N GLY A 98 27.47 -4.03 -17.25
CA GLY A 98 28.85 -3.55 -17.08
C GLY A 98 29.85 -4.28 -17.96
N ILE A 99 29.75 -5.61 -18.04
CA ILE A 99 30.60 -6.42 -18.97
C ILE A 99 30.38 -5.97 -20.43
N VAL A 100 29.10 -5.87 -20.85
CA VAL A 100 28.78 -5.45 -22.22
C VAL A 100 29.29 -4.04 -22.49
N PHE A 101 29.10 -3.12 -21.55
CA PHE A 101 29.59 -1.74 -21.62
C PHE A 101 31.10 -1.70 -21.86
N VAL A 102 31.88 -2.40 -21.05
CA VAL A 102 33.35 -2.40 -21.15
C VAL A 102 33.79 -3.04 -22.46
N LEU A 103 33.25 -4.23 -22.81
CA LEU A 103 33.66 -4.94 -24.03
C LEU A 103 33.29 -4.16 -25.30
N THR A 104 32.13 -3.55 -25.37
CA THR A 104 31.72 -2.76 -26.54
C THR A 104 32.58 -1.49 -26.71
N HIS A 105 32.94 -0.81 -25.61
CA HIS A 105 33.84 0.35 -25.69
C HIS A 105 35.23 -0.05 -26.09
N ILE A 106 35.79 -1.13 -25.55
CA ILE A 106 37.09 -1.65 -25.97
C ILE A 106 37.04 -2.00 -27.47
N ALA A 107 36.02 -2.75 -27.92
CA ALA A 107 35.90 -3.13 -29.32
C ALA A 107 35.79 -1.91 -30.24
N LEU A 108 34.92 -0.93 -29.88
CA LEU A 108 34.69 0.30 -30.66
C LEU A 108 36.01 1.06 -30.92
N PHE A 109 36.73 1.39 -29.83
CA PHE A 109 37.97 2.20 -29.97
C PHE A 109 39.12 1.39 -30.50
N TRP A 110 39.22 0.08 -30.18
CA TRP A 110 40.23 -0.80 -30.76
C TRP A 110 40.05 -0.94 -32.26
N PHE A 111 38.84 -1.13 -32.76
CA PHE A 111 38.59 -1.20 -34.20
C PHE A 111 38.80 0.16 -34.89
N GLY A 112 38.42 1.26 -34.27
CA GLY A 112 38.72 2.61 -34.73
C GLY A 112 40.23 2.86 -34.83
N TYR A 113 41.03 2.32 -33.91
CA TYR A 113 42.49 2.38 -33.97
C TYR A 113 43.10 1.44 -35.03
N LYS A 114 42.69 0.18 -35.01
CA LYS A 114 43.28 -0.88 -35.85
C LYS A 114 42.94 -0.72 -37.34
N TYR A 115 41.70 -0.34 -37.63
CA TYR A 115 41.18 -0.25 -38.99
C TYR A 115 41.11 1.17 -39.54
N ARG A 116 41.87 2.11 -38.98
CA ARG A 116 42.01 3.47 -39.52
C ARG A 116 42.50 3.47 -40.95
N GLY A 117 42.17 4.49 -41.76
CA GLY A 117 42.64 4.65 -43.12
C GLY A 117 44.17 4.78 -43.16
N GLU A 118 44.84 3.88 -43.91
CA GLU A 118 46.28 3.87 -44.16
C GLU A 118 46.53 3.69 -45.65
N LYS A 119 47.68 4.23 -46.15
CA LYS A 119 48.02 4.13 -47.55
C LYS A 119 48.18 2.68 -47.99
N GLY A 120 47.47 2.31 -49.05
CA GLY A 120 47.54 0.93 -49.62
C GLY A 120 46.63 -0.08 -48.88
N ARG A 121 45.96 0.28 -47.81
CA ARG A 121 45.02 -0.63 -47.14
C ARG A 121 43.72 -0.71 -47.93
N LYS A 122 43.34 -1.94 -48.31
CA LYS A 122 42.03 -2.20 -48.92
C LYS A 122 40.98 -2.46 -47.85
N VAL A 123 39.81 -1.89 -48.01
CA VAL A 123 38.65 -2.13 -47.13
C VAL A 123 38.12 -3.53 -47.42
N LEU A 124 37.91 -4.31 -46.35
CA LEU A 124 37.19 -5.56 -46.44
C LEU A 124 35.69 -5.23 -46.28
N PHE A 125 34.95 -5.50 -47.32
CA PHE A 125 33.50 -5.39 -47.28
C PHE A 125 32.89 -6.74 -46.90
N MET A 126 32.30 -6.83 -45.73
CA MET A 126 31.70 -8.04 -45.19
C MET A 126 30.24 -7.70 -44.73
N PRO A 127 29.28 -7.82 -45.65
CA PRO A 127 27.92 -7.40 -45.41
C PRO A 127 27.19 -8.34 -44.43
N HIS A 128 27.54 -9.62 -44.37
CA HIS A 128 26.93 -10.65 -43.56
C HIS A 128 27.98 -11.61 -43.02
N ASP A 129 27.81 -11.96 -41.72
CA ASP A 129 28.56 -13.04 -41.08
C ASP A 129 27.63 -13.80 -40.12
N ASN A 130 27.07 -14.89 -40.62
CA ASN A 130 26.08 -15.69 -39.87
C ASN A 130 26.63 -16.19 -38.53
N LYS A 131 27.93 -16.44 -38.39
CA LYS A 131 28.53 -16.89 -37.12
C LYS A 131 28.54 -15.77 -36.08
N LEU A 132 28.98 -14.59 -36.49
CA LEU A 132 28.95 -13.41 -35.62
C LEU A 132 27.52 -13.05 -35.24
N GLU A 133 26.59 -13.06 -36.20
CA GLU A 133 25.18 -12.76 -35.98
C GLU A 133 24.56 -13.69 -34.96
N VAL A 134 24.79 -15.00 -35.05
CA VAL A 134 24.33 -15.99 -34.08
C VAL A 134 24.96 -15.73 -32.70
N ILE A 135 26.26 -15.44 -32.62
CA ILE A 135 26.94 -15.23 -31.33
C ILE A 135 26.40 -14.00 -30.61
N TRP A 136 26.33 -12.86 -31.29
CA TRP A 136 25.90 -11.63 -30.64
C TRP A 136 24.38 -11.56 -30.39
N THR A 137 23.61 -12.45 -31.00
CA THR A 137 22.19 -12.61 -30.71
C THR A 137 21.96 -13.65 -29.60
N ALA A 138 22.55 -14.81 -29.70
CA ALA A 138 22.31 -15.92 -28.78
C ALA A 138 22.84 -15.66 -27.37
N ILE A 139 24.06 -15.12 -27.25
CA ILE A 139 24.63 -14.85 -25.90
C ILE A 139 23.78 -13.84 -25.11
N PRO A 140 23.45 -12.63 -25.63
CA PRO A 140 22.58 -11.71 -24.93
C PRO A 140 21.18 -12.27 -24.70
N ALA A 141 20.63 -13.05 -25.65
CA ALA A 141 19.31 -13.66 -25.48
C ALA A 141 19.26 -14.61 -24.26
N VAL A 142 20.28 -15.47 -24.11
CA VAL A 142 20.35 -16.39 -22.94
C VAL A 142 20.47 -15.61 -21.63
N VAL A 143 21.33 -14.58 -21.59
CA VAL A 143 21.48 -13.72 -20.40
C VAL A 143 20.18 -13.01 -20.08
N MET A 144 19.52 -12.40 -21.08
CA MET A 144 18.24 -11.72 -20.91
C MET A 144 17.14 -12.67 -20.43
N CYS A 145 17.05 -13.88 -21.00
CA CYS A 145 16.11 -14.89 -20.51
C CYS A 145 16.35 -15.20 -19.02
N GLY A 146 17.60 -15.38 -18.62
CA GLY A 146 17.96 -15.62 -17.23
C GLY A 146 17.55 -14.46 -16.30
N LEU A 147 17.82 -13.22 -16.69
CA LEU A 147 17.44 -12.03 -15.93
C LEU A 147 15.92 -11.85 -15.86
N VAL A 148 15.19 -12.09 -16.96
CA VAL A 148 13.73 -11.99 -17.01
C VAL A 148 13.08 -13.05 -16.10
N ILE A 149 13.53 -14.31 -16.19
CA ILE A 149 13.01 -15.38 -15.32
C ILE A 149 13.29 -15.06 -13.85
N GLY A 150 14.52 -14.65 -13.52
CA GLY A 150 14.88 -14.21 -12.17
C GLY A 150 14.02 -13.02 -11.69
N GLY A 151 13.77 -12.06 -12.59
CA GLY A 151 12.90 -10.92 -12.33
C GLY A 151 11.45 -11.32 -12.06
N LEU A 152 10.89 -12.24 -12.85
CA LEU A 152 9.54 -12.76 -12.63
C LEU A 152 9.40 -13.51 -11.30
N MET A 153 10.42 -14.27 -10.90
CA MET A 153 10.44 -14.95 -9.60
C MET A 153 10.43 -13.95 -8.43
N VAL A 154 11.29 -12.94 -8.49
CA VAL A 154 11.37 -11.87 -7.47
C VAL A 154 10.07 -11.04 -7.45
N TRP A 155 9.52 -10.73 -8.63
CA TRP A 155 8.24 -10.04 -8.75
C TRP A 155 7.10 -10.81 -8.11
N ASN A 156 6.98 -12.10 -8.44
CA ASN A 156 5.94 -12.96 -7.88
C ASN A 156 6.03 -13.03 -6.35
N ASP A 157 7.24 -13.13 -5.80
CA ASP A 157 7.48 -13.15 -4.36
C ASP A 157 7.10 -11.81 -3.69
N ALA A 158 7.49 -10.68 -4.30
CA ALA A 158 7.22 -9.34 -3.76
C ALA A 158 5.73 -8.93 -3.85
N MET A 159 4.99 -9.45 -4.84
CA MET A 159 3.59 -9.11 -5.09
C MET A 159 2.61 -10.18 -4.61
N SER A 160 3.10 -11.24 -3.99
CA SER A 160 2.25 -12.28 -3.39
C SER A 160 1.46 -11.71 -2.21
N ASP A 161 0.18 -12.05 -2.14
CA ASP A 161 -0.63 -11.76 -0.95
C ASP A 161 -0.36 -12.78 0.15
N VAL A 162 -0.82 -12.46 1.35
CA VAL A 162 -0.81 -13.40 2.48
C VAL A 162 -1.79 -14.53 2.24
N THR A 163 -1.45 -15.73 2.70
CA THR A 163 -2.35 -16.88 2.68
C THR A 163 -3.05 -17.04 4.02
N GLU A 164 -4.19 -17.69 4.00
CA GLU A 164 -4.93 -18.01 5.23
C GLU A 164 -4.03 -18.83 6.18
N GLY A 165 -3.87 -18.37 7.41
CA GLY A 165 -2.99 -18.99 8.41
C GLY A 165 -1.55 -18.46 8.49
N ASP A 166 -1.13 -17.53 7.64
CA ASP A 166 0.23 -16.93 7.65
C ASP A 166 0.57 -16.13 8.94
N GLY A 167 -0.40 -15.86 9.80
CA GLY A 167 -0.19 -15.14 11.06
C GLY A 167 0.43 -13.74 10.87
N HIS A 168 0.03 -13.05 9.83
CA HIS A 168 0.51 -11.71 9.46
C HIS A 168 -0.07 -10.60 10.36
N LEU A 169 0.56 -9.43 10.33
CA LEU A 169 0.01 -8.19 10.85
C LEU A 169 -0.69 -7.46 9.69
N GLU A 170 -2.01 -7.27 9.80
CA GLU A 170 -2.76 -6.42 8.86
C GLU A 170 -2.71 -4.96 9.36
N VAL A 171 -2.39 -4.00 8.47
CA VAL A 171 -2.43 -2.57 8.76
C VAL A 171 -3.10 -1.86 7.59
N GLU A 172 -3.86 -0.82 7.85
CA GLU A 172 -4.48 -0.02 6.81
C GLU A 172 -3.88 1.38 6.77
N ALA A 173 -3.50 1.85 5.58
CA ALA A 173 -3.01 3.20 5.32
C ALA A 173 -3.99 3.93 4.38
N THR A 174 -4.50 5.07 4.83
CA THR A 174 -5.36 5.95 4.02
C THR A 174 -4.66 7.28 3.80
N ALA A 175 -4.31 7.56 2.55
CA ALA A 175 -3.69 8.80 2.13
C ALA A 175 -4.70 9.95 2.00
N TYR A 176 -4.26 11.17 2.26
CA TYR A 176 -5.02 12.40 2.03
C TYR A 176 -4.08 13.60 1.84
N GLN A 177 -4.56 14.69 1.30
CA GLN A 177 -3.81 15.93 1.16
C GLN A 177 -3.84 16.74 2.48
N PHE A 178 -2.75 16.74 3.37
CA PHE A 178 -1.48 16.09 3.07
C PHE A 178 -1.03 15.26 4.28
N GLY A 179 -1.22 13.96 4.22
CA GLY A 179 -0.85 13.07 5.32
C GLY A 179 -1.31 11.63 5.14
N TRP A 180 -1.15 10.85 6.19
CA TRP A 180 -1.53 9.45 6.26
C TRP A 180 -2.33 9.19 7.53
N THR A 181 -3.50 8.60 7.41
CA THR A 181 -4.20 7.97 8.53
C THR A 181 -3.86 6.50 8.52
N ILE A 182 -3.31 6.01 9.62
CA ILE A 182 -2.90 4.61 9.76
C ILE A 182 -3.80 3.93 10.78
N ARG A 183 -4.27 2.73 10.45
CA ARG A 183 -5.15 1.93 11.28
C ARG A 183 -4.53 0.56 11.53
N TYR A 184 -4.38 0.22 12.79
CA TYR A 184 -3.91 -1.08 13.26
C TYR A 184 -5.09 -1.91 13.76
N PRO A 185 -5.01 -3.24 13.70
CA PRO A 185 -5.97 -4.10 14.37
C PRO A 185 -5.84 -3.91 15.89
N GLY A 186 -6.97 -4.05 16.56
CA GLY A 186 -7.00 -4.04 18.02
C GLY A 186 -6.56 -5.36 18.64
N ALA A 187 -7.15 -5.69 19.78
CA ALA A 187 -6.84 -6.90 20.54
C ALA A 187 -7.28 -8.19 19.82
N ASP A 188 -8.27 -8.11 18.92
CA ASP A 188 -8.75 -9.25 18.14
C ASP A 188 -7.84 -9.60 16.95
N GLY A 189 -6.87 -8.74 16.63
CA GLY A 189 -5.90 -8.91 15.54
C GLY A 189 -6.50 -8.75 14.14
N ALA A 190 -7.72 -8.25 14.00
CA ALA A 190 -8.42 -8.08 12.73
C ALA A 190 -8.89 -6.64 12.53
N ILE A 191 -8.71 -6.10 11.34
CA ILE A 191 -9.23 -4.77 10.98
C ILE A 191 -10.67 -4.91 10.49
N GLY A 192 -11.59 -4.13 11.09
CA GLY A 192 -12.99 -4.10 10.68
C GLY A 192 -13.22 -3.36 9.37
N THR A 193 -14.47 -3.40 8.90
CA THR A 193 -14.89 -2.80 7.63
C THR A 193 -14.97 -1.28 7.69
N LYS A 194 -14.98 -0.63 6.52
CA LYS A 194 -15.24 0.79 6.37
C LYS A 194 -16.20 1.06 5.21
N ASN A 195 -16.93 2.16 5.31
CA ASN A 195 -17.84 2.60 4.27
C ASN A 195 -17.71 4.13 4.10
N TYR A 196 -17.56 4.58 2.86
CA TYR A 196 -17.46 6.02 2.56
C TYR A 196 -18.66 6.83 3.06
N LYS A 197 -19.84 6.21 3.19
CA LYS A 197 -21.06 6.84 3.74
C LYS A 197 -20.95 7.17 5.24
N ASN A 198 -20.02 6.52 5.93
CA ASN A 198 -19.77 6.73 7.35
C ASN A 198 -18.71 7.83 7.60
N ILE A 199 -18.18 8.44 6.55
CA ILE A 199 -17.20 9.52 6.69
C ILE A 199 -17.86 10.74 7.33
N VAL A 200 -17.32 11.14 8.47
CA VAL A 200 -17.70 12.35 9.22
C VAL A 200 -16.42 13.13 9.49
N PRO A 201 -16.20 14.27 8.83
CA PRO A 201 -14.98 15.06 9.02
C PRO A 201 -14.73 15.37 10.50
N GLY A 202 -13.50 15.14 10.96
CA GLY A 202 -13.06 15.39 12.33
C GLY A 202 -13.44 14.33 13.37
N THR A 203 -14.32 13.38 13.04
CA THR A 203 -14.72 12.30 13.97
C THR A 203 -14.53 10.90 13.40
N ASN A 204 -14.82 10.69 12.12
CA ASN A 204 -14.64 9.42 11.44
C ASN A 204 -14.14 9.67 10.02
N ASP A 205 -12.95 10.18 9.91
CA ASP A 205 -12.39 10.67 8.65
C ASP A 205 -12.17 9.60 7.57
N ILE A 206 -12.07 8.34 7.96
CA ILE A 206 -11.86 7.21 7.04
C ILE A 206 -13.11 6.34 6.86
N GLY A 207 -14.22 6.69 7.52
CA GLY A 207 -15.51 6.01 7.36
C GLY A 207 -15.53 4.60 7.95
N VAL A 208 -14.91 4.38 9.10
CA VAL A 208 -14.97 3.10 9.83
C VAL A 208 -16.41 2.73 10.10
N ASP A 209 -16.75 1.47 9.87
CA ASP A 209 -18.05 0.93 10.22
C ASP A 209 -18.02 0.36 11.65
N PHE A 210 -18.48 1.13 12.61
CA PHE A 210 -18.51 0.70 14.00
C PHE A 210 -19.61 -0.31 14.33
N ASN A 211 -20.46 -0.68 13.36
CA ASN A 211 -21.35 -1.84 13.47
C ASN A 211 -20.59 -3.16 13.29
N ASP A 212 -19.44 -3.12 12.65
CA ASP A 212 -18.55 -4.26 12.58
C ASP A 212 -17.80 -4.38 13.92
N VAL A 213 -18.01 -5.48 14.63
CA VAL A 213 -17.38 -5.74 15.93
C VAL A 213 -15.85 -5.64 15.84
N LYS A 214 -15.28 -6.06 14.73
CA LYS A 214 -13.82 -5.98 14.47
C LYS A 214 -13.29 -4.56 14.40
N SER A 215 -14.17 -3.57 14.15
CA SER A 215 -13.77 -2.15 14.10
C SER A 215 -13.72 -1.50 15.48
N GLN A 216 -14.29 -2.13 16.51
CA GLN A 216 -14.53 -1.48 17.79
C GLN A 216 -13.28 -1.36 18.66
N ASP A 217 -12.28 -2.19 18.42
CA ASP A 217 -11.01 -2.17 19.12
C ASP A 217 -9.83 -1.67 18.22
N ASP A 218 -10.12 -1.30 16.99
CA ASP A 218 -9.12 -0.75 16.08
C ASP A 218 -8.45 0.52 16.62
N VAL A 219 -7.16 0.62 16.41
CA VAL A 219 -6.35 1.77 16.80
C VAL A 219 -6.06 2.62 15.57
N ILE A 220 -6.40 3.89 15.62
CA ILE A 220 -6.21 4.83 14.50
C ILE A 220 -5.27 5.95 14.90
N PHE A 221 -4.19 6.08 14.15
CA PHE A 221 -3.21 7.15 14.28
C PHE A 221 -3.44 8.22 13.20
N ALA A 222 -3.75 9.44 13.64
CA ALA A 222 -3.69 10.63 12.80
C ALA A 222 -2.24 11.06 12.53
N ALA A 223 -2.02 12.15 11.81
CA ALA A 223 -0.69 12.65 11.49
C ALA A 223 0.22 12.80 12.73
N ASN A 224 1.51 12.49 12.58
CA ASN A 224 2.64 12.69 13.51
C ASN A 224 3.00 11.58 14.50
N GLU A 225 2.27 10.49 14.58
CA GLU A 225 2.65 9.36 15.43
C GLU A 225 3.59 8.38 14.69
N GLU A 226 4.51 7.75 15.42
CA GLU A 226 5.42 6.77 14.87
C GLU A 226 4.67 5.48 14.51
N LEU A 227 5.06 4.85 13.41
CA LEU A 227 4.55 3.54 13.01
C LEU A 227 5.50 2.47 13.48
N LEU A 228 5.01 1.51 14.26
CA LEU A 228 5.79 0.38 14.74
C LEU A 228 5.43 -0.90 14.00
N PHE A 229 6.45 -1.63 13.54
CA PHE A 229 6.28 -2.96 12.96
C PHE A 229 7.22 -3.94 13.65
N PRO A 230 6.79 -5.19 13.90
CA PRO A 230 7.63 -6.21 14.49
C PRO A 230 8.59 -6.80 13.45
N LYS A 231 9.85 -7.02 13.86
CA LYS A 231 10.85 -7.72 13.06
C LYS A 231 10.45 -9.17 12.83
N GLY A 232 10.68 -9.67 11.63
CA GLY A 232 10.46 -11.08 11.24
C GLY A 232 9.00 -11.48 11.01
N LYS A 233 8.03 -10.58 11.24
CA LYS A 233 6.62 -10.85 11.00
C LYS A 233 6.19 -10.26 9.65
N LYS A 234 5.41 -11.01 8.88
CA LYS A 234 4.79 -10.50 7.67
C LYS A 234 3.85 -9.35 8.02
N VAL A 235 3.98 -8.23 7.35
CA VAL A 235 3.11 -7.06 7.47
C VAL A 235 2.40 -6.86 6.14
N ARG A 236 1.08 -6.91 6.16
CA ARG A 236 0.24 -6.58 5.01
C ARG A 236 -0.34 -5.19 5.19
N ILE A 237 0.02 -4.27 4.31
CA ILE A 237 -0.54 -2.92 4.30
C ILE A 237 -1.64 -2.86 3.26
N ARG A 238 -2.87 -2.57 3.69
CA ARG A 238 -3.98 -2.19 2.82
C ARG A 238 -3.92 -0.69 2.58
N ILE A 239 -3.87 -0.27 1.31
CA ILE A 239 -3.57 1.11 0.93
C ILE A 239 -4.75 1.69 0.17
N THR A 240 -5.19 2.88 0.57
CA THR A 240 -6.28 3.63 -0.09
C THR A 240 -6.00 5.12 -0.08
N SER A 241 -6.75 5.89 -0.86
CA SER A 241 -6.72 7.35 -0.83
C SER A 241 -8.12 7.94 -0.66
N LYS A 242 -8.21 9.10 0.02
CA LYS A 242 -9.45 9.87 0.20
C LYS A 242 -9.71 10.83 -0.95
N ASP A 243 -8.68 11.30 -1.63
CA ASP A 243 -8.77 12.46 -2.54
C ASP A 243 -8.08 12.22 -3.89
N VAL A 244 -6.77 12.39 -3.96
CA VAL A 244 -5.99 12.24 -5.20
C VAL A 244 -5.09 11.01 -5.16
N LEU A 245 -4.36 10.76 -6.23
CA LEU A 245 -3.36 9.71 -6.28
C LEU A 245 -2.18 10.06 -5.37
N HIS A 246 -1.81 9.13 -4.50
CA HIS A 246 -0.60 9.16 -3.67
C HIS A 246 0.17 7.86 -3.87
N ASN A 247 1.33 7.73 -3.24
CA ASN A 247 2.09 6.49 -3.26
C ASN A 247 2.67 6.21 -1.87
N PHE A 248 2.36 5.03 -1.32
CA PHE A 248 2.91 4.55 -0.06
C PHE A 248 4.30 3.99 -0.31
N SER A 249 5.32 4.67 0.18
CA SER A 249 6.71 4.30 -0.07
C SER A 249 7.54 4.25 1.21
N ILE A 250 8.21 3.11 1.43
CA ILE A 250 9.26 2.96 2.46
C ILE A 250 10.51 2.47 1.74
N ALA A 251 11.38 3.41 1.39
CA ALA A 251 12.50 3.17 0.47
C ALA A 251 13.43 2.04 0.92
N HIS A 252 13.81 1.99 2.21
CA HIS A 252 14.71 0.98 2.76
C HIS A 252 14.11 -0.42 2.81
N PHE A 253 12.80 -0.55 2.61
CA PHE A 253 12.11 -1.84 2.50
C PHE A 253 11.81 -2.23 1.06
N SER A 254 12.16 -1.40 0.07
CA SER A 254 11.73 -1.55 -1.33
C SER A 254 10.20 -1.66 -1.48
N VAL A 255 9.46 -0.99 -0.59
CA VAL A 255 8.00 -0.89 -0.66
C VAL A 255 7.64 0.37 -1.44
N LYS A 256 6.87 0.19 -2.49
CA LYS A 256 6.27 1.28 -3.27
C LYS A 256 4.97 0.81 -3.89
N MET A 257 3.84 1.39 -3.47
CA MET A 257 2.51 1.02 -3.95
C MET A 257 1.60 2.23 -4.00
N ASP A 258 0.86 2.37 -5.10
CA ASP A 258 -0.04 3.50 -5.31
C ASP A 258 -1.25 3.42 -4.38
N ALA A 259 -1.59 4.58 -3.79
CA ALA A 259 -2.80 4.82 -3.03
C ALA A 259 -3.83 5.49 -3.94
N ILE A 260 -4.79 4.71 -4.43
CA ILE A 260 -5.72 5.12 -5.49
C ILE A 260 -7.09 5.40 -4.87
N PRO A 261 -7.73 6.56 -5.17
CA PRO A 261 -9.09 6.83 -4.73
C PRO A 261 -10.07 5.78 -5.28
N GLY A 262 -10.82 5.15 -4.38
CA GLY A 262 -11.85 4.16 -4.75
C GLY A 262 -11.33 2.78 -5.15
N LEU A 263 -10.02 2.58 -5.24
CA LEU A 263 -9.41 1.28 -5.55
C LEU A 263 -8.41 0.89 -4.44
N PRO A 264 -8.76 0.00 -3.52
CA PRO A 264 -7.81 -0.50 -2.52
C PRO A 264 -6.68 -1.30 -3.18
N THR A 265 -5.45 -0.96 -2.83
CA THR A 265 -4.25 -1.72 -3.16
C THR A 265 -3.65 -2.34 -1.90
N TYR A 266 -2.66 -3.20 -2.05
CA TYR A 266 -1.95 -3.77 -0.91
C TYR A 266 -0.49 -4.03 -1.22
N PHE A 267 0.31 -4.13 -0.18
CA PHE A 267 1.69 -4.59 -0.25
C PHE A 267 2.03 -5.44 0.98
N VAL A 268 2.79 -6.51 0.77
CA VAL A 268 3.25 -7.41 1.84
C VAL A 268 4.75 -7.32 1.97
N PHE A 269 5.27 -7.12 3.17
CA PHE A 269 6.70 -7.14 3.43
C PHE A 269 7.03 -7.72 4.80
N THR A 270 8.24 -8.28 4.93
CA THR A 270 8.77 -8.79 6.19
C THR A 270 10.01 -8.00 6.56
N PRO A 271 9.98 -7.19 7.64
CA PRO A 271 11.17 -6.53 8.17
C PRO A 271 12.20 -7.55 8.67
N ILE A 272 13.47 -7.40 8.29
CA ILE A 272 14.55 -8.31 8.69
C ILE A 272 15.53 -7.70 9.70
N LEU A 273 15.49 -6.40 9.90
CA LEU A 273 16.36 -5.65 10.81
C LEU A 273 15.51 -4.70 11.66
N THR A 274 15.83 -4.61 12.96
CA THR A 274 15.29 -3.54 13.81
C THR A 274 15.89 -2.17 13.40
N THR A 275 15.26 -1.09 13.81
CA THR A 275 15.80 0.26 13.60
C THR A 275 17.17 0.41 14.27
N GLU A 276 17.37 -0.17 15.45
CA GLU A 276 18.65 -0.12 16.16
C GLU A 276 19.74 -0.94 15.43
N GLU A 277 19.43 -2.13 14.96
CA GLU A 277 20.37 -2.94 14.16
C GLU A 277 20.75 -2.18 12.86
N TYR A 278 19.78 -1.53 12.24
CA TYR A 278 20.03 -0.73 11.03
C TYR A 278 20.92 0.49 11.32
N ARG A 279 20.69 1.21 12.44
CA ARG A 279 21.56 2.28 12.93
C ARG A 279 22.99 1.81 13.10
N MET A 280 23.19 0.64 13.73
CA MET A 280 24.54 0.07 13.90
C MET A 280 25.21 -0.28 12.56
N ASN A 281 24.42 -0.70 11.55
CA ASN A 281 24.94 -0.91 10.21
C ASN A 281 25.36 0.42 9.54
N LEU A 282 24.64 1.49 9.76
CA LEU A 282 24.95 2.82 9.21
C LEU A 282 26.25 3.39 9.77
N LYS A 283 26.63 3.05 11.00
CA LYS A 283 27.84 3.51 11.66
C LYS A 283 29.13 3.22 10.86
N LYS A 284 29.15 2.19 10.04
CA LYS A 284 30.30 1.84 9.18
C LYS A 284 30.52 2.83 8.01
N TYR A 285 29.55 3.69 7.72
CA TYR A 285 29.57 4.61 6.59
C TYR A 285 29.96 6.04 7.04
N PRO A 286 30.99 6.65 6.44
CA PRO A 286 31.48 7.98 6.83
C PRO A 286 30.41 9.07 6.81
N GLU A 287 29.51 9.05 5.83
CA GLU A 287 28.43 10.02 5.63
C GLU A 287 27.38 10.02 6.73
N TYR A 288 27.29 8.95 7.50
CA TYR A 288 26.41 8.86 8.67
C TYR A 288 27.12 9.17 10.00
N ASN A 289 28.45 9.31 9.98
CA ASN A 289 29.25 9.65 11.16
C ASN A 289 29.43 11.16 11.37
N VAL A 290 28.75 11.98 10.59
CA VAL A 290 28.71 13.44 10.74
C VAL A 290 27.55 13.88 11.63
N PRO A 291 27.61 15.07 12.24
CA PRO A 291 26.50 15.64 13.00
C PRO A 291 25.20 15.65 12.20
N SER A 292 24.08 15.38 12.86
CA SER A 292 22.74 15.42 12.24
C SER A 292 22.31 16.83 11.89
N ASP A 293 22.68 17.81 12.71
CA ASP A 293 22.54 19.22 12.45
C ASP A 293 23.89 19.81 11.97
N PRO A 294 23.99 20.28 10.71
CA PRO A 294 25.20 20.87 10.19
C PRO A 294 25.62 22.15 10.93
N THR A 295 24.71 22.81 11.66
CA THR A 295 24.94 24.05 12.39
C THR A 295 25.41 23.81 13.83
N ASP A 296 25.18 22.60 14.37
CA ASP A 296 25.64 22.18 15.70
C ASP A 296 26.59 20.97 15.62
N PRO A 297 27.92 21.21 15.74
CA PRO A 297 28.92 20.13 15.75
C PRO A 297 28.75 19.09 16.87
N ASN A 298 28.03 19.46 17.95
CA ASN A 298 27.79 18.58 19.09
C ASN A 298 26.45 17.79 18.97
N SER A 299 25.68 18.03 17.91
CA SER A 299 24.45 17.27 17.67
C SER A 299 24.75 15.77 17.51
N PRO A 300 23.80 14.88 17.85
CA PRO A 300 23.97 13.45 17.62
C PRO A 300 24.34 13.16 16.17
N LYS A 301 25.07 12.09 15.92
CA LYS A 301 25.43 11.70 14.55
C LYS A 301 24.21 11.24 13.78
N LYS A 302 24.23 11.36 12.47
CA LYS A 302 23.11 10.96 11.60
C LYS A 302 22.68 9.52 11.81
N TRP A 303 23.60 8.58 12.06
CA TRP A 303 23.25 7.20 12.32
C TRP A 303 22.50 7.01 13.66
N GLU A 304 22.76 7.85 14.67
CA GLU A 304 22.12 7.76 16.00
C GLU A 304 20.65 8.17 15.97
N VAL A 305 20.31 9.13 15.11
CA VAL A 305 18.94 9.66 14.97
C VAL A 305 18.19 9.10 13.78
N PHE A 306 18.80 8.19 13.02
CA PHE A 306 18.16 7.61 11.85
C PHE A 306 16.88 6.86 12.24
N ASN A 307 15.83 7.06 11.45
CA ASN A 307 14.62 6.23 11.45
C ASN A 307 14.25 5.90 10.02
N PHE A 308 13.54 4.80 9.83
CA PHE A 308 12.88 4.57 8.56
C PHE A 308 11.73 5.56 8.38
N GLU A 309 11.36 5.81 7.15
CA GLU A 309 10.32 6.77 6.84
C GLU A 309 9.32 6.21 5.83
N LEU A 310 8.05 6.35 6.14
CA LEU A 310 6.99 6.34 5.14
C LEU A 310 6.92 7.71 4.49
N ALA A 311 6.96 7.77 3.17
CA ALA A 311 6.82 9.00 2.40
C ALA A 311 5.83 8.80 1.23
N CYS A 312 5.26 9.89 0.76
CA CYS A 312 4.54 9.89 -0.51
C CYS A 312 5.55 10.01 -1.66
N SER A 313 5.48 9.11 -2.65
CA SER A 313 6.36 9.11 -3.83
C SER A 313 5.61 9.43 -5.13
N GLU A 314 4.38 9.95 -5.05
CA GLU A 314 3.57 10.43 -6.18
C GLU A 314 3.17 11.89 -5.94
N LEU A 315 3.41 12.77 -6.91
CA LEU A 315 3.15 14.20 -6.78
C LEU A 315 1.64 14.45 -6.59
N CYS A 316 1.24 14.81 -5.38
CA CYS A 316 -0.16 14.93 -4.97
C CYS A 316 -0.60 16.37 -4.64
N GLY A 317 0.26 17.37 -4.81
CA GLY A 317 -0.05 18.78 -4.57
C GLY A 317 1.03 19.53 -3.79
N SER A 318 0.73 20.74 -3.31
CA SER A 318 1.69 21.66 -2.69
C SER A 318 2.32 21.14 -1.40
N GLY A 319 1.60 20.31 -0.64
CA GLY A 319 2.10 19.68 0.61
C GLY A 319 2.68 18.29 0.43
N HIS A 320 2.91 17.84 -0.81
CA HIS A 320 3.45 16.51 -1.11
C HIS A 320 4.71 16.16 -0.29
N PHE A 321 5.65 17.08 -0.17
CA PHE A 321 6.91 16.90 0.56
C PHE A 321 6.74 16.68 2.07
N SER A 322 5.62 17.10 2.66
CA SER A 322 5.33 16.97 4.08
C SER A 322 4.66 15.66 4.48
N MET A 323 4.25 14.83 3.52
CA MET A 323 3.61 13.54 3.77
C MET A 323 4.60 12.47 4.21
N ARG A 324 5.25 12.70 5.37
CA ARG A 324 6.26 11.79 5.93
C ARG A 324 5.83 11.30 7.31
N ARG A 325 6.12 10.03 7.61
CA ARG A 325 5.92 9.43 8.93
C ARG A 325 7.14 8.60 9.33
N VAL A 326 7.50 8.68 10.59
CA VAL A 326 8.56 7.84 11.16
C VAL A 326 8.06 6.40 11.24
N VAL A 327 8.91 5.47 10.79
CA VAL A 327 8.69 4.04 10.88
C VAL A 327 9.79 3.43 11.74
N ARG A 328 9.41 2.71 12.78
CA ARG A 328 10.34 1.96 13.64
C ARG A 328 10.06 0.47 13.56
N ILE A 329 11.12 -0.28 13.39
CA ILE A 329 11.07 -1.74 13.48
C ILE A 329 11.64 -2.12 14.83
N VAL A 330 10.87 -2.90 15.56
CA VAL A 330 11.17 -3.30 16.94
C VAL A 330 11.10 -4.82 17.10
N GLU A 331 11.65 -5.36 18.15
CA GLU A 331 11.46 -6.77 18.48
C GLU A 331 9.98 -7.05 18.83
N GLN A 332 9.50 -8.29 18.60
CA GLN A 332 8.09 -8.66 18.81
C GLN A 332 7.59 -8.30 20.22
N ALA A 333 8.39 -8.53 21.26
CA ALA A 333 8.00 -8.22 22.63
C ALA A 333 7.81 -6.71 22.90
N GLU A 334 8.59 -5.84 22.24
CA GLU A 334 8.41 -4.39 22.31
C GLU A 334 7.14 -3.96 21.57
N TYR A 335 6.89 -4.56 20.38
CA TYR A 335 5.68 -4.35 19.63
C TYR A 335 4.42 -4.72 20.44
N ASP A 336 4.42 -5.90 21.05
CA ASP A 336 3.28 -6.39 21.83
C ASP A 336 2.99 -5.48 23.04
N LYS A 337 4.04 -5.00 23.72
CA LYS A 337 3.89 -4.04 24.81
C LYS A 337 3.34 -2.69 24.32
N TRP A 338 3.84 -2.21 23.19
CA TRP A 338 3.34 -0.98 22.57
C TRP A 338 1.88 -1.15 22.15
N ALA A 339 1.52 -2.23 21.44
CA ALA A 339 0.16 -2.50 20.99
C ALA A 339 -0.82 -2.58 22.17
N ALA A 340 -0.46 -3.26 23.26
CA ALA A 340 -1.27 -3.34 24.47
C ALA A 340 -1.46 -1.99 25.19
N SER A 341 -0.58 -1.02 24.96
CA SER A 341 -0.70 0.33 25.53
C SER A 341 -1.60 1.27 24.71
N GLN A 342 -1.94 0.88 23.49
CA GLN A 342 -2.73 1.72 22.61
C GLN A 342 -4.21 1.68 23.02
N LYS A 343 -4.90 2.78 22.77
CA LYS A 343 -6.33 2.89 23.04
C LYS A 343 -7.12 2.73 21.75
N ALA A 344 -8.21 1.99 21.82
CA ALA A 344 -9.15 1.89 20.73
C ALA A 344 -9.64 3.28 20.31
N PHE A 345 -9.70 3.50 19.01
CA PHE A 345 -10.18 4.78 18.46
C PHE A 345 -11.63 5.08 18.89
N PHE A 346 -12.43 4.04 18.98
CA PHE A 346 -13.87 4.12 19.11
C PHE A 346 -14.36 4.79 20.42
N PRO A 347 -13.99 4.37 21.64
CA PRO A 347 -14.59 4.99 22.84
C PRO A 347 -14.14 6.43 23.07
N ASP A 348 -12.86 6.73 22.85
CA ASP A 348 -12.25 7.99 23.28
C ASP A 348 -12.46 9.15 22.29
N ASN A 349 -12.70 8.84 21.00
CA ASN A 349 -12.81 9.86 19.96
C ASN A 349 -14.24 10.15 19.50
N ILE A 350 -15.18 9.25 19.80
CA ILE A 350 -16.55 9.36 19.30
C ILE A 350 -17.53 9.74 20.41
N ASP A 351 -17.27 9.36 21.65
CA ASP A 351 -18.17 9.69 22.75
C ASP A 351 -18.22 11.21 23.00
N GLY A 352 -19.42 11.77 22.83
CA GLY A 352 -19.69 13.20 23.00
C GLY A 352 -19.46 14.09 21.76
N LYS A 353 -18.86 13.60 20.67
CA LYS A 353 -18.61 14.38 19.43
C LYS A 353 -19.53 14.01 18.27
N VAL A 354 -20.37 13.00 18.42
CA VAL A 354 -21.26 12.50 17.38
C VAL A 354 -22.68 12.95 17.62
N GLU A 355 -23.36 13.38 16.55
CA GLU A 355 -24.80 13.65 16.62
C GLU A 355 -25.53 12.44 17.20
N PRO A 356 -26.38 12.64 18.23
CA PRO A 356 -27.00 11.55 19.02
C PRO A 356 -27.74 10.49 18.20
N ASN A 357 -28.08 10.81 16.94
CA ASN A 357 -28.92 9.97 16.09
C ASN A 357 -28.14 9.16 15.02
N LYS A 358 -26.84 9.42 14.83
CA LYS A 358 -26.07 8.78 13.72
C LYS A 358 -25.42 7.45 14.13
N TYR A 359 -25.17 7.26 15.45
CA TYR A 359 -24.59 6.04 16.03
C TYR A 359 -25.29 5.63 17.32
N THR A 360 -26.62 5.72 17.37
CA THR A 360 -27.47 5.36 18.55
C THR A 360 -27.32 3.88 18.93
N TRP A 361 -26.97 3.01 17.97
CA TRP A 361 -26.71 1.61 18.24
C TRP A 361 -25.52 1.38 19.19
N TRP A 362 -24.50 2.25 19.17
CA TRP A 362 -23.36 2.18 20.08
C TRP A 362 -23.73 2.47 21.55
N LYS A 363 -24.54 3.51 21.80
CA LYS A 363 -25.07 3.73 23.14
C LYS A 363 -25.95 2.56 23.60
N GLY A 364 -26.60 1.88 22.65
CA GLY A 364 -27.29 0.61 22.88
C GLY A 364 -26.39 -0.52 23.32
N ASN A 365 -25.19 -0.68 22.71
CA ASN A 365 -24.26 -1.77 23.05
C ASN A 365 -23.51 -1.54 24.38
N ALA A 366 -23.12 -0.30 24.71
CA ALA A 366 -22.59 0.01 26.04
C ALA A 366 -23.67 -0.12 27.13
N ALA A 367 -24.91 0.20 26.78
CA ALA A 367 -26.09 -0.01 27.67
C ALA A 367 -26.58 -1.47 27.62
N ALA A 368 -26.38 -2.22 26.53
CA ALA A 368 -26.71 -3.64 26.39
C ALA A 368 -25.83 -4.56 27.26
N LYS A 369 -24.66 -4.08 27.71
CA LYS A 369 -23.95 -4.72 28.85
C LYS A 369 -24.60 -4.45 30.21
N ALA A 370 -25.54 -3.51 30.29
CA ALA A 370 -26.19 -3.09 31.52
C ALA A 370 -27.74 -3.11 31.50
N ALA A 371 -28.38 -3.39 30.34
CA ALA A 371 -29.84 -3.47 30.24
C ALA A 371 -30.36 -4.89 30.48
N PRO A 372 -31.46 -5.07 31.21
CA PRO A 372 -32.04 -6.38 31.39
C PRO A 372 -32.56 -6.95 30.08
N ALA A 373 -32.25 -8.19 29.86
CA ALA A 373 -32.52 -8.99 28.70
C ALA A 373 -34.01 -9.04 28.30
N GLU A 374 -34.40 -8.25 27.31
CA GLU A 374 -35.68 -8.52 26.63
C GLU A 374 -35.50 -9.39 25.39
N PHE A 375 -34.32 -9.39 24.75
CA PHE A 375 -33.96 -10.37 23.75
C PHE A 375 -32.45 -10.69 23.91
N SER A 376 -32.15 -11.90 24.35
CA SER A 376 -30.79 -12.40 24.47
C SER A 376 -30.73 -13.81 23.89
N ALA A 377 -29.53 -14.27 23.52
CA ALA A 377 -29.33 -15.66 23.12
C ALA A 377 -29.88 -16.61 24.22
N ALA A 378 -29.72 -16.27 25.49
CA ALA A 378 -30.26 -17.00 26.62
C ALA A 378 -31.80 -16.99 26.66
N ALA A 379 -32.47 -15.89 26.29
CA ALA A 379 -33.93 -15.86 26.19
C ALA A 379 -34.45 -16.74 25.06
N LEU A 380 -33.74 -16.77 23.93
CA LEU A 380 -34.05 -17.65 22.81
C LEU A 380 -33.78 -19.11 23.16
N GLU A 381 -32.69 -19.40 23.89
CA GLU A 381 -32.35 -20.72 24.41
C GLU A 381 -33.37 -21.19 25.46
N ALA A 382 -33.97 -20.31 26.25
CA ALA A 382 -34.98 -20.63 27.25
C ALA A 382 -36.41 -20.70 26.72
N ALA A 383 -36.65 -20.12 25.53
CA ALA A 383 -37.97 -20.06 24.93
C ALA A 383 -38.53 -21.46 24.59
N LYS A 384 -39.84 -21.64 24.78
CA LYS A 384 -40.54 -22.90 24.54
C LYS A 384 -41.16 -22.92 23.13
N GLU A 385 -41.46 -24.10 22.62
CA GLU A 385 -42.26 -24.24 21.39
C GLU A 385 -43.58 -23.49 21.49
N GLY A 386 -43.94 -22.74 20.47
CA GLY A 386 -45.10 -21.88 20.39
C GLY A 386 -44.87 -20.45 20.96
N GLU A 387 -43.78 -20.21 21.65
CA GLU A 387 -43.48 -18.89 22.22
C GLU A 387 -43.09 -17.88 21.14
N ILE A 388 -43.57 -16.64 21.31
CA ILE A 388 -43.31 -15.53 20.38
C ILE A 388 -42.38 -14.52 21.07
N LEU A 389 -41.26 -14.26 20.44
CA LEU A 389 -40.28 -13.27 20.86
C LEU A 389 -40.30 -12.08 19.90
N ASN A 390 -40.44 -10.88 20.47
CA ASN A 390 -40.43 -9.64 19.68
C ASN A 390 -39.03 -9.11 19.52
N LEU A 391 -38.62 -8.97 18.25
CA LEU A 391 -37.35 -8.33 17.87
C LEU A 391 -37.56 -6.80 17.88
N LYS A 392 -37.06 -6.12 18.92
CA LYS A 392 -37.26 -4.68 19.09
C LYS A 392 -36.34 -3.82 18.22
N HIS A 393 -35.20 -4.36 17.87
CA HIS A 393 -34.17 -3.62 17.13
C HIS A 393 -34.05 -4.05 15.64
N VAL A 394 -34.96 -4.90 15.17
CA VAL A 394 -35.07 -5.22 13.74
C VAL A 394 -35.87 -4.14 13.04
N ASN A 395 -35.16 -3.19 12.45
CA ASN A 395 -35.72 -2.01 11.80
C ASN A 395 -35.53 -2.04 10.28
N PHE A 396 -36.42 -1.36 9.57
CA PHE A 396 -36.40 -1.21 8.14
C PHE A 396 -36.45 0.25 7.72
N ALA A 397 -35.87 0.59 6.58
CA ALA A 397 -36.05 1.91 5.99
C ALA A 397 -37.55 2.15 5.70
N THR A 398 -37.99 3.40 5.81
CA THR A 398 -39.40 3.78 5.63
C THR A 398 -39.95 3.31 4.29
N GLY A 399 -41.05 2.56 4.32
CA GLY A 399 -41.68 2.01 3.11
C GLY A 399 -40.88 0.91 2.41
N SER A 400 -39.81 0.39 3.01
CA SER A 400 -38.87 -0.57 2.42
C SER A 400 -38.79 -1.85 3.25
N ALA A 401 -38.31 -2.93 2.61
CA ALA A 401 -37.93 -4.19 3.25
C ALA A 401 -36.41 -4.32 3.44
N VAL A 402 -35.65 -3.26 3.18
CA VAL A 402 -34.22 -3.24 3.44
C VAL A 402 -33.96 -3.08 4.92
N LEU A 403 -33.27 -4.05 5.52
CA LEU A 403 -32.86 -4.03 6.92
C LEU A 403 -31.92 -2.84 7.17
N THR A 404 -32.13 -2.17 8.29
CA THR A 404 -31.16 -1.17 8.73
C THR A 404 -29.96 -1.88 9.37
N PRO A 405 -28.78 -1.25 9.39
CA PRO A 405 -27.58 -1.84 9.99
C PRO A 405 -27.76 -2.26 11.45
N GLU A 406 -28.56 -1.54 12.21
CA GLU A 406 -28.85 -1.81 13.63
C GLU A 406 -29.48 -3.19 13.85
N SER A 407 -30.21 -3.69 12.85
CA SER A 407 -30.85 -5.00 12.91
C SER A 407 -29.83 -6.16 12.98
N ALA A 408 -28.59 -5.92 12.56
CA ALA A 408 -27.57 -6.97 12.45
C ALA A 408 -27.19 -7.58 13.80
N THR A 409 -27.17 -6.79 14.87
CA THR A 409 -26.81 -7.25 16.23
C THR A 409 -27.86 -8.23 16.78
N GLU A 410 -29.12 -7.86 16.74
CA GLU A 410 -30.21 -8.70 17.27
C GLU A 410 -30.38 -9.96 16.40
N LEU A 411 -30.26 -9.84 15.08
CA LEU A 411 -30.28 -10.98 14.16
C LEU A 411 -29.03 -11.86 14.30
N GLY A 412 -27.89 -11.32 14.74
CA GLY A 412 -26.71 -12.08 15.10
C GLY A 412 -26.95 -13.04 16.28
N LEU A 413 -27.68 -12.59 17.30
CA LEU A 413 -28.09 -13.45 18.42
C LEU A 413 -29.01 -14.59 17.97
N VAL A 414 -29.89 -14.32 17.00
CA VAL A 414 -30.73 -15.38 16.38
C VAL A 414 -29.87 -16.41 15.68
N VAL A 415 -28.89 -15.97 14.88
CA VAL A 415 -27.94 -16.87 14.20
C VAL A 415 -27.18 -17.72 15.21
N GLU A 416 -26.68 -17.12 16.30
CA GLU A 416 -25.97 -17.84 17.36
C GLU A 416 -26.84 -18.91 18.00
N ALA A 417 -28.04 -18.58 18.41
CA ALA A 417 -28.96 -19.54 19.03
C ALA A 417 -29.37 -20.67 18.09
N MET A 418 -29.67 -20.35 16.83
CA MET A 418 -30.01 -21.37 15.81
C MET A 418 -28.81 -22.23 15.40
N THR A 419 -27.58 -21.73 15.57
CA THR A 419 -26.36 -22.51 15.36
C THR A 419 -26.13 -23.48 16.50
N LYS A 420 -26.36 -23.05 17.75
CA LYS A 420 -26.25 -23.92 18.94
C LYS A 420 -27.29 -25.03 18.97
N ASP A 421 -28.50 -24.74 18.49
CA ASP A 421 -29.58 -25.74 18.37
C ASP A 421 -29.90 -26.01 16.88
N PRO A 422 -29.31 -27.04 16.28
CA PRO A 422 -29.55 -27.40 14.87
C PRO A 422 -30.96 -27.84 14.54
N LYS A 423 -31.78 -28.19 15.54
CA LYS A 423 -33.16 -28.65 15.34
C LYS A 423 -34.18 -27.50 15.40
N MET A 424 -33.78 -26.34 15.97
CA MET A 424 -34.64 -25.20 16.10
C MET A 424 -35.17 -24.73 14.76
N THR A 425 -36.49 -24.63 14.63
CA THR A 425 -37.15 -24.00 13.47
C THR A 425 -38.03 -22.85 13.96
N VAL A 426 -38.09 -21.77 13.19
CA VAL A 426 -38.77 -20.54 13.59
C VAL A 426 -39.66 -19.98 12.48
N GLU A 427 -40.74 -19.31 12.85
CA GLU A 427 -41.49 -18.44 11.95
C GLU A 427 -41.08 -16.99 12.21
N VAL A 428 -40.75 -16.29 11.14
CA VAL A 428 -40.47 -14.85 11.14
C VAL A 428 -41.74 -14.13 10.73
N GLY A 429 -42.38 -13.47 11.66
CA GLY A 429 -43.63 -12.73 11.44
C GLY A 429 -43.34 -11.23 11.22
N GLY A 430 -43.76 -10.69 10.08
CA GLY A 430 -43.70 -9.25 9.81
C GLY A 430 -45.03 -8.55 10.06
N HIS A 431 -45.02 -7.37 10.72
CA HIS A 431 -46.19 -6.58 11.03
C HIS A 431 -46.04 -5.12 10.61
N THR A 432 -47.15 -4.44 10.33
CA THR A 432 -47.22 -3.01 10.04
C THR A 432 -48.22 -2.31 10.93
N ASP A 433 -48.18 -0.99 10.94
CA ASP A 433 -49.31 -0.19 11.40
C ASP A 433 -50.44 -0.19 10.33
N ASN A 434 -51.57 0.44 10.62
CA ASN A 434 -52.71 0.57 9.73
C ASN A 434 -52.59 1.69 8.68
N ALA A 435 -51.41 2.29 8.51
CA ALA A 435 -51.20 3.31 7.50
C ALA A 435 -51.07 2.68 6.10
N GLY A 436 -51.91 3.10 5.17
CA GLY A 436 -51.89 2.61 3.78
C GLY A 436 -52.96 1.57 3.48
N LYS A 437 -52.81 0.88 2.35
CA LYS A 437 -53.73 -0.18 1.89
C LYS A 437 -53.37 -1.53 2.52
N PRO A 438 -54.34 -2.31 3.02
CA PRO A 438 -54.10 -3.60 3.68
C PRO A 438 -53.25 -4.58 2.81
N GLU A 439 -53.53 -4.66 1.50
CA GLU A 439 -52.80 -5.53 0.61
C GLU A 439 -51.32 -5.10 0.47
N LYS A 440 -51.06 -3.78 0.45
CA LYS A 440 -49.67 -3.26 0.43
C LYS A 440 -48.97 -3.50 1.75
N ASN A 441 -49.67 -3.34 2.88
CA ASN A 441 -49.13 -3.65 4.21
C ASN A 441 -48.79 -5.11 4.38
N LYS A 442 -49.63 -6.02 3.86
CA LYS A 442 -49.35 -7.45 3.84
C LYS A 442 -48.14 -7.79 3.01
N ALA A 443 -48.06 -7.27 1.78
CA ALA A 443 -46.90 -7.50 0.90
C ALA A 443 -45.60 -6.94 1.48
N LEU A 444 -45.63 -5.73 2.07
CA LEU A 444 -44.48 -5.13 2.71
C LEU A 444 -43.99 -5.92 3.92
N SER A 445 -44.93 -6.38 4.77
CA SER A 445 -44.60 -7.19 5.95
C SER A 445 -43.99 -8.54 5.58
N GLU A 446 -44.50 -9.17 4.52
CA GLU A 446 -43.97 -10.41 4.00
C GLU A 446 -42.54 -10.23 3.39
N ALA A 447 -42.34 -9.14 2.64
CA ALA A 447 -41.01 -8.79 2.13
C ALA A 447 -40.00 -8.55 3.25
N ARG A 448 -40.42 -7.91 4.34
CA ARG A 448 -39.59 -7.68 5.53
C ARG A 448 -39.22 -8.99 6.24
N ALA A 449 -40.19 -9.87 6.44
CA ALA A 449 -39.93 -11.20 7.01
C ALA A 449 -38.96 -12.03 6.15
N LYS A 450 -39.10 -11.97 4.82
CA LYS A 450 -38.18 -12.59 3.89
C LYS A 450 -36.75 -12.00 3.95
N SER A 451 -36.63 -10.70 4.12
CA SER A 451 -35.32 -10.05 4.29
C SER A 451 -34.61 -10.49 5.57
N VAL A 452 -35.35 -10.66 6.66
CA VAL A 452 -34.81 -11.22 7.92
C VAL A 452 -34.37 -12.66 7.74
N ALA A 453 -35.20 -13.50 7.14
CA ALA A 453 -34.86 -14.91 6.87
C ALA A 453 -33.62 -15.02 5.94
N ALA A 454 -33.54 -14.17 4.92
CA ALA A 454 -32.38 -14.12 4.01
C ALA A 454 -31.10 -13.69 4.73
N PHE A 455 -31.20 -12.72 5.65
CA PHE A 455 -30.06 -12.28 6.47
C PHE A 455 -29.50 -13.41 7.33
N VAL A 456 -30.37 -14.16 7.99
CA VAL A 456 -30.00 -15.30 8.85
C VAL A 456 -29.45 -16.45 8.01
N ALA A 457 -30.06 -16.73 6.85
CA ALA A 457 -29.60 -17.75 5.91
C ALA A 457 -28.19 -17.47 5.35
N ALA A 458 -27.92 -16.19 5.04
CA ALA A 458 -26.61 -15.77 4.55
C ALA A 458 -25.47 -15.99 5.58
N ARG A 459 -25.82 -16.28 6.85
CA ARG A 459 -24.89 -16.58 7.93
C ARG A 459 -24.83 -18.06 8.30
N GLY A 460 -25.25 -18.93 7.38
CA GLY A 460 -25.05 -20.36 7.49
C GLY A 460 -26.22 -21.16 8.08
N ILE A 461 -27.35 -20.52 8.37
CA ILE A 461 -28.56 -21.23 8.80
C ILE A 461 -29.37 -21.72 7.59
N ASP A 462 -29.74 -23.02 7.56
CA ASP A 462 -30.53 -23.58 6.48
C ASP A 462 -31.86 -22.81 6.31
N PRO A 463 -32.17 -22.24 5.14
CA PRO A 463 -33.41 -21.51 4.87
C PRO A 463 -34.67 -22.30 5.20
N LYS A 464 -34.66 -23.63 5.13
CA LYS A 464 -35.78 -24.51 5.46
C LYS A 464 -36.18 -24.46 6.95
N ARG A 465 -35.31 -23.96 7.79
CA ARG A 465 -35.55 -23.79 9.23
C ARG A 465 -36.26 -22.48 9.59
N MET A 466 -36.56 -21.66 8.58
CA MET A 466 -37.20 -20.35 8.76
C MET A 466 -38.40 -20.21 7.84
N LEU A 467 -39.58 -20.00 8.43
CA LEU A 467 -40.81 -19.70 7.70
C LEU A 467 -41.07 -18.18 7.76
N ALA A 468 -41.04 -17.49 6.62
CA ALA A 468 -41.34 -16.07 6.57
C ALA A 468 -42.85 -15.84 6.33
N ALA A 469 -43.50 -15.10 7.22
CA ALA A 469 -44.91 -14.79 7.13
C ALA A 469 -45.19 -13.27 7.28
N GLY A 470 -46.01 -12.71 6.39
CA GLY A 470 -46.47 -11.30 6.49
C GLY A 470 -47.87 -11.22 7.01
N TYR A 471 -48.05 -10.53 8.12
CA TYR A 471 -49.39 -10.32 8.78
C TYR A 471 -49.98 -8.95 8.48
N GLY A 472 -49.18 -8.00 7.89
CA GLY A 472 -49.66 -6.63 7.69
C GLY A 472 -50.15 -5.99 9.00
N ASP A 473 -51.25 -5.31 8.92
CA ASP A 473 -51.94 -4.65 10.07
C ASP A 473 -53.05 -5.50 10.75
N THR A 474 -53.09 -6.80 10.41
CA THR A 474 -54.18 -7.70 10.92
C THR A 474 -54.00 -8.16 12.35
N LYS A 475 -52.83 -8.02 12.94
CA LYS A 475 -52.50 -8.42 14.32
C LYS A 475 -51.87 -7.27 15.10
N PRO A 476 -52.63 -6.19 15.44
CA PRO A 476 -52.07 -5.09 16.21
C PRO A 476 -51.84 -5.51 17.66
N LEU A 477 -50.73 -5.02 18.25
CA LEU A 477 -50.43 -5.15 19.69
C LEU A 477 -50.87 -3.93 20.49
N ALA A 478 -50.95 -2.76 19.84
CA ALA A 478 -51.33 -1.50 20.44
C ALA A 478 -52.31 -0.74 19.54
N ASP A 479 -52.96 0.30 20.11
CA ASP A 479 -53.91 1.12 19.39
C ASP A 479 -53.21 1.92 18.27
N ASN A 480 -53.66 1.73 17.03
CA ASN A 480 -53.19 2.44 15.85
C ASN A 480 -53.63 3.93 15.81
N ALA A 481 -54.42 4.42 16.75
CA ALA A 481 -54.81 5.84 16.84
C ALA A 481 -53.65 6.73 17.31
N THR A 482 -52.66 6.18 18.03
CA THR A 482 -51.55 6.92 18.59
C THR A 482 -50.25 6.67 17.79
N PRO A 483 -49.33 7.65 17.70
CA PRO A 483 -48.04 7.46 17.09
C PRO A 483 -47.22 6.33 17.73
N GLU A 484 -47.28 6.21 19.05
CA GLU A 484 -46.58 5.21 19.86
C GLU A 484 -47.16 3.81 19.60
N GLY A 485 -48.48 3.69 19.49
CA GLY A 485 -49.15 2.43 19.18
C GLY A 485 -48.83 1.96 17.74
N LYS A 486 -48.80 2.88 16.77
CA LYS A 486 -48.32 2.59 15.41
C LYS A 486 -46.87 2.11 15.42
N ALA A 487 -45.98 2.73 16.19
CA ALA A 487 -44.57 2.31 16.32
C ALA A 487 -44.50 0.89 16.92
N THR A 488 -45.29 0.56 17.92
CA THR A 488 -45.36 -0.78 18.52
C THR A 488 -45.87 -1.82 17.53
N ASN A 489 -46.78 -1.46 16.64
CA ASN A 489 -47.36 -2.36 15.65
C ASN A 489 -46.40 -2.65 14.49
N ARG A 490 -45.49 -1.73 14.17
CA ARG A 490 -44.40 -1.94 13.18
C ARG A 490 -43.27 -2.76 13.81
N ARG A 491 -43.44 -4.08 13.84
CA ARG A 491 -42.50 -5.00 14.49
C ARG A 491 -42.21 -6.25 13.68
N THR A 492 -41.16 -6.95 14.11
CA THR A 492 -40.80 -8.31 13.62
C THR A 492 -40.86 -9.28 14.80
N GLU A 493 -41.54 -10.39 14.62
CA GLU A 493 -41.69 -11.45 15.63
C GLU A 493 -40.92 -12.71 15.19
N PHE A 494 -40.37 -13.41 16.19
CA PHE A 494 -39.86 -14.76 16.06
C PHE A 494 -40.73 -15.72 16.88
N LYS A 495 -41.37 -16.65 16.20
CA LYS A 495 -42.15 -17.71 16.88
C LYS A 495 -41.36 -19.01 16.76
N ILE A 496 -41.08 -19.66 17.87
CA ILE A 496 -40.45 -20.96 17.92
C ILE A 496 -41.47 -22.03 17.44
N ILE A 497 -41.13 -22.74 16.38
CA ILE A 497 -41.96 -23.82 15.84
C ILE A 497 -41.55 -25.15 16.46
N THR A 498 -40.27 -25.47 16.40
CA THR A 498 -39.67 -26.68 16.99
C THR A 498 -38.32 -26.31 17.62
N LYS A 499 -37.95 -27.11 18.63
CA LYS A 499 -36.72 -26.94 19.36
C LYS A 499 -36.03 -28.29 19.56
#